data_8c90eea69c110f12576717ea0fa0c511
#
_entry.id   8c90eea69c110f12576717ea0fa0c511
#
_cell.length_a   1.000
_cell.length_b   1.000
_cell.length_c   1.000
_cell.angle_alpha   90.00
_cell.angle_beta   90.00
_cell.angle_gamma   90.00
#
_symmetry.space_group_name_H-M   'P 1'
#
loop_
_entity.id
_entity.type
_entity.pdbx_description
1 polymer ?
#
loop_
_entity_poly.entity_id
_entity_poly.type
_entity_poly.pdbx_seq_one_letter_code
_entity_poly.pdbx_strand_id
1 'polypeptide(L)'
;MKVYLYAKSGHAIGLDATRRCSAVAKLLEEKNCDPILCTCDFRAGAYAKEELGIKKYVSVDILSNLPNIMERGDILIYDTDEASEFMETNMKEFCTLLYKIPDDIPSKIIDKELYKRQKNHPIEKMFFFGDDDYNNILLNLCKDSKQTNIPLLWGHYFFLGNEKELSPYFSEILEEEDYIDSIKKVKYLLSGSLNTCIEAIECGGKPVLLRRDDKEYDESLIKELHLPTIKGSTLDEIIEKFDSIIKNYPKINYSHNYDIDSIINSISVRIETYRKLTF
;
A
#
# COMPACT_ATOMS: atom_id res chain seq x y z
N MET A 1 14.86 -16.08 -18.00
CA MET A 1 14.64 -15.77 -16.57
C MET A 1 13.98 -14.41 -16.47
N LYS A 2 12.80 -14.34 -15.90
CA LYS A 2 12.01 -13.12 -15.68
C LYS A 2 11.82 -12.88 -14.18
N VAL A 3 11.40 -11.68 -13.82
CA VAL A 3 11.05 -11.32 -12.43
C VAL A 3 9.57 -10.99 -12.38
N TYR A 4 8.86 -11.66 -11.50
CA TYR A 4 7.45 -11.43 -11.25
C TYR A 4 7.25 -10.90 -9.82
N LEU A 5 6.35 -9.94 -9.68
CA LEU A 5 5.91 -9.42 -8.38
C LEU A 5 4.42 -9.66 -8.25
N TYR A 6 3.99 -10.51 -7.34
CA TYR A 6 2.57 -10.75 -7.11
C TYR A 6 2.07 -9.91 -5.95
N ALA A 7 1.11 -9.05 -6.24
CA ALA A 7 0.47 -8.15 -5.30
C ALA A 7 -1.00 -8.52 -5.12
N LYS A 8 -1.38 -8.97 -3.93
CA LYS A 8 -2.79 -9.20 -3.60
C LYS A 8 -3.54 -7.89 -3.62
N SER A 9 -4.66 -7.85 -4.33
CA SER A 9 -5.51 -6.66 -4.47
C SER A 9 -6.99 -7.06 -4.56
N GLY A 10 -7.88 -6.09 -4.39
CA GLY A 10 -9.31 -6.31 -4.56
C GLY A 10 -10.17 -5.58 -3.52
N HIS A 11 -11.49 -5.74 -3.64
CA HIS A 11 -12.50 -5.01 -2.88
C HIS A 11 -12.39 -5.13 -1.35
N ALA A 12 -11.94 -6.28 -0.84
CA ALA A 12 -11.79 -6.52 0.60
C ALA A 12 -10.34 -6.36 1.10
N ILE A 13 -9.40 -6.01 0.22
CA ILE A 13 -7.95 -6.00 0.52
C ILE A 13 -7.35 -4.62 0.28
N GLY A 14 -7.76 -3.95 -0.80
CA GLY A 14 -7.24 -2.65 -1.22
C GLY A 14 -6.03 -2.76 -2.15
N LEU A 15 -5.21 -1.71 -2.14
CA LEU A 15 -4.06 -1.53 -3.05
C LEU A 15 -2.70 -1.47 -2.33
N ASP A 16 -2.64 -1.68 -1.02
CA ASP A 16 -1.40 -1.53 -0.25
C ASP A 16 -0.28 -2.45 -0.77
N ALA A 17 -0.59 -3.74 -1.06
CA ALA A 17 0.37 -4.66 -1.65
C ALA A 17 0.79 -4.24 -3.07
N THR A 18 -0.14 -3.69 -3.86
CA THR A 18 0.16 -3.15 -5.19
C THR A 18 1.16 -2.00 -5.10
N ARG A 19 0.99 -1.08 -4.15
CA ARG A 19 1.91 0.04 -3.91
C ARG A 19 3.29 -0.45 -3.48
N ARG A 20 3.37 -1.40 -2.54
CA ARG A 20 4.65 -1.97 -2.09
C ARG A 20 5.37 -2.73 -3.21
N CYS A 21 4.69 -3.62 -3.92
CA CYS A 21 5.28 -4.33 -5.05
C CYS A 21 5.71 -3.37 -6.17
N SER A 22 4.96 -2.29 -6.43
CA SER A 22 5.34 -1.27 -7.40
C SER A 22 6.62 -0.54 -6.99
N ALA A 23 6.79 -0.22 -5.71
CA ALA A 23 8.02 0.38 -5.21
C ALA A 23 9.24 -0.54 -5.43
N VAL A 24 9.09 -1.85 -5.15
CA VAL A 24 10.15 -2.84 -5.44
C VAL A 24 10.40 -2.97 -6.93
N ALA A 25 9.37 -2.99 -7.76
CA ALA A 25 9.50 -3.08 -9.22
C ALA A 25 10.33 -1.91 -9.78
N LYS A 26 10.11 -0.68 -9.30
CA LYS A 26 10.92 0.48 -9.71
C LYS A 26 12.39 0.34 -9.37
N LEU A 27 12.72 -0.11 -8.16
CA LEU A 27 14.11 -0.38 -7.77
C LEU A 27 14.77 -1.43 -8.69
N LEU A 28 14.02 -2.43 -9.12
CA LEU A 28 14.49 -3.43 -10.09
C LEU A 28 14.67 -2.83 -11.49
N GLU A 29 13.76 -1.95 -11.92
CA GLU A 29 13.88 -1.24 -13.21
C GLU A 29 15.14 -0.36 -13.26
N GLU A 30 15.52 0.31 -12.18
CA GLU A 30 16.75 1.09 -12.06
C GLU A 30 18.02 0.22 -12.29
N LYS A 31 17.93 -1.07 -11.99
CA LYS A 31 19.00 -2.06 -12.24
C LYS A 31 18.87 -2.75 -13.60
N ASN A 32 18.04 -2.22 -14.52
CA ASN A 32 17.78 -2.82 -15.84
C ASN A 32 17.18 -4.24 -15.76
N CYS A 33 16.58 -4.60 -14.66
CA CYS A 33 15.66 -5.73 -14.59
C CYS A 33 14.34 -5.30 -15.21
N ASP A 34 13.64 -6.22 -15.84
CA ASP A 34 12.37 -5.97 -16.53
C ASP A 34 11.23 -6.68 -15.76
N PRO A 35 10.83 -6.15 -14.59
CA PRO A 35 9.87 -6.80 -13.72
C PRO A 35 8.46 -6.77 -14.32
N ILE A 36 7.66 -7.78 -13.97
CA ILE A 36 6.26 -7.92 -14.36
C ILE A 36 5.43 -7.91 -13.08
N LEU A 37 4.61 -6.89 -12.89
CA LEU A 37 3.67 -6.83 -11.78
C LEU A 37 2.46 -7.73 -12.07
N CYS A 38 2.11 -8.59 -11.13
CA CYS A 38 0.91 -9.42 -11.16
C CYS A 38 -0.09 -8.90 -10.13
N THR A 39 -1.26 -8.47 -10.57
CA THR A 39 -2.34 -7.98 -9.72
C THR A 39 -3.57 -8.88 -9.83
N CYS A 40 -4.40 -8.94 -8.79
CA CYS A 40 -5.55 -9.86 -8.79
C CYS A 40 -6.66 -9.41 -9.75
N ASP A 41 -6.72 -8.13 -10.08
CA ASP A 41 -7.74 -7.59 -10.98
C ASP A 41 -7.17 -6.49 -11.89
N PHE A 42 -7.97 -6.13 -12.89
CA PHE A 42 -7.60 -5.12 -13.88
C PHE A 42 -7.46 -3.71 -13.27
N ARG A 43 -8.30 -3.35 -12.28
CA ARG A 43 -8.30 -2.02 -11.65
C ARG A 43 -6.96 -1.75 -10.95
N ALA A 44 -6.47 -2.72 -10.17
CA ALA A 44 -5.16 -2.61 -9.52
C ALA A 44 -4.01 -2.49 -10.54
N GLY A 45 -4.10 -3.24 -11.65
CA GLY A 45 -3.10 -3.17 -12.73
C GLY A 45 -3.12 -1.83 -13.45
N ALA A 46 -4.30 -1.29 -13.76
CA ALA A 46 -4.47 0.04 -14.37
C ALA A 46 -3.91 1.13 -13.45
N TYR A 47 -4.29 1.11 -12.17
CA TYR A 47 -3.75 2.01 -11.14
C TYR A 47 -2.22 1.97 -11.09
N ALA A 48 -1.63 0.77 -11.06
CA ALA A 48 -0.18 0.62 -11.01
C ALA A 48 0.50 1.21 -12.25
N LYS A 49 -0.11 1.07 -13.43
CA LYS A 49 0.42 1.61 -14.68
C LYS A 49 0.26 3.13 -14.78
N GLU A 50 -0.93 3.64 -14.49
CA GLU A 50 -1.31 5.03 -14.73
C GLU A 50 -0.78 5.95 -13.63
N GLU A 51 -0.90 5.52 -12.36
CA GLU A 51 -0.54 6.35 -11.20
C GLU A 51 0.87 6.04 -10.67
N LEU A 52 1.25 4.74 -10.62
CA LEU A 52 2.53 4.34 -10.08
C LEU A 52 3.62 4.19 -11.15
N GLY A 53 3.30 4.32 -12.44
CA GLY A 53 4.27 4.31 -13.54
C GLY A 53 4.89 2.94 -13.84
N ILE A 54 4.21 1.85 -13.51
CA ILE A 54 4.65 0.47 -13.80
C ILE A 54 4.54 0.20 -15.31
N LYS A 55 5.62 -0.29 -15.91
CA LYS A 55 5.68 -0.54 -17.36
C LYS A 55 4.90 -1.77 -17.81
N LYS A 56 4.94 -2.85 -17.02
CA LYS A 56 4.35 -4.14 -17.37
C LYS A 56 3.54 -4.70 -16.21
N TYR A 57 2.29 -5.02 -16.48
CA TYR A 57 1.47 -5.77 -15.53
C TYR A 57 0.65 -6.85 -16.25
N VAL A 58 0.23 -7.86 -15.48
CA VAL A 58 -0.72 -8.89 -15.90
C VAL A 58 -1.69 -9.15 -14.76
N SER A 59 -2.93 -9.51 -15.08
CA SER A 59 -3.90 -9.91 -14.07
C SER A 59 -3.77 -11.40 -13.77
N VAL A 60 -3.56 -11.73 -12.49
CA VAL A 60 -3.50 -13.10 -11.96
C VAL A 60 -4.31 -13.13 -10.69
N ASP A 61 -5.48 -13.71 -10.74
CA ASP A 61 -6.53 -13.65 -9.72
C ASP A 61 -6.11 -14.26 -8.37
N ILE A 62 -5.35 -15.37 -8.41
CA ILE A 62 -4.84 -16.06 -7.22
C ILE A 62 -3.37 -16.48 -7.42
N LEU A 63 -2.62 -16.53 -6.33
CA LEU A 63 -1.19 -16.86 -6.32
C LEU A 63 -0.89 -18.21 -7.01
N SER A 64 -1.75 -19.22 -6.83
CA SER A 64 -1.58 -20.55 -7.42
C SER A 64 -1.66 -20.59 -8.95
N ASN A 65 -2.12 -19.51 -9.59
CA ASN A 65 -2.19 -19.40 -11.06
C ASN A 65 -0.90 -18.84 -11.69
N LEU A 66 0.07 -18.37 -10.90
CA LEU A 66 1.35 -17.86 -11.41
C LEU A 66 2.11 -18.87 -12.32
N PRO A 67 2.14 -20.19 -12.03
CA PRO A 67 2.81 -21.14 -12.92
C PRO A 67 2.29 -21.17 -14.36
N ASN A 68 1.08 -20.63 -14.61
CA ASN A 68 0.54 -20.53 -15.98
C ASN A 68 1.28 -19.47 -16.85
N ILE A 69 1.98 -18.53 -16.21
CA ILE A 69 2.69 -17.43 -16.89
C ILE A 69 4.19 -17.42 -16.61
N MET A 70 4.63 -18.11 -15.55
CA MET A 70 6.03 -18.23 -15.15
C MET A 70 6.66 -19.51 -15.71
N GLU A 71 7.97 -19.47 -15.91
CA GLU A 71 8.79 -20.63 -16.23
C GLU A 71 9.60 -21.07 -15.01
N ARG A 72 9.90 -22.38 -14.92
CA ARG A 72 10.79 -22.88 -13.86
C ARG A 72 12.15 -22.16 -13.92
N GLY A 73 12.58 -21.63 -12.79
CA GLY A 73 13.81 -20.85 -12.68
C GLY A 73 13.62 -19.34 -12.79
N ASP A 74 12.39 -18.85 -12.99
CA ASP A 74 12.09 -17.42 -12.84
C ASP A 74 12.20 -16.97 -11.38
N ILE A 75 12.11 -15.68 -11.14
CA ILE A 75 12.21 -15.04 -9.82
C ILE A 75 10.82 -14.56 -9.42
N LEU A 76 10.44 -14.79 -8.16
CA LEU A 76 9.17 -14.34 -7.62
C LEU A 76 9.37 -13.53 -6.33
N ILE A 77 8.73 -12.37 -6.29
CA ILE A 77 8.48 -11.58 -5.08
C ILE A 77 6.96 -11.58 -4.88
N TYR A 78 6.46 -11.80 -3.67
CA TYR A 78 5.03 -11.81 -3.44
C TYR A 78 4.63 -11.09 -2.14
N ASP A 79 3.46 -10.47 -2.18
CA ASP A 79 2.85 -9.73 -1.09
C ASP A 79 1.39 -10.19 -0.93
N THR A 80 1.24 -11.26 -0.16
CA THR A 80 -0.05 -11.90 0.13
C THR A 80 0.07 -12.87 1.29
N ASP A 81 -1.04 -13.09 1.98
CA ASP A 81 -1.25 -14.10 3.01
C ASP A 81 -1.82 -15.44 2.46
N GLU A 82 -2.09 -15.52 1.15
CA GLU A 82 -2.62 -16.74 0.50
C GLU A 82 -1.67 -17.94 0.56
N ALA A 83 -0.37 -17.69 0.70
CA ALA A 83 0.64 -18.72 0.61
C ALA A 83 0.63 -19.63 1.85
N SER A 84 0.16 -20.87 1.70
CA SER A 84 0.38 -21.91 2.70
C SER A 84 1.83 -22.40 2.70
N GLU A 85 2.28 -23.05 3.77
CA GLU A 85 3.63 -23.66 3.85
C GLU A 85 3.92 -24.61 2.68
N PHE A 86 2.90 -25.36 2.24
CA PHE A 86 3.01 -26.25 1.09
C PHE A 86 3.22 -25.47 -0.21
N MET A 87 2.49 -24.35 -0.40
CA MET A 87 2.68 -23.49 -1.57
C MET A 87 4.06 -22.84 -1.56
N GLU A 88 4.50 -22.35 -0.42
CA GLU A 88 5.86 -21.75 -0.29
C GLU A 88 6.96 -22.76 -0.61
N THR A 89 6.82 -24.02 -0.15
CA THR A 89 7.76 -25.09 -0.48
C THR A 89 7.84 -25.34 -1.99
N ASN A 90 6.67 -25.44 -2.64
CA ASN A 90 6.61 -25.64 -4.10
C ASN A 90 7.18 -24.42 -4.86
N MET A 91 6.91 -23.21 -4.42
CA MET A 91 7.45 -21.99 -5.02
C MET A 91 8.98 -21.93 -4.87
N LYS A 92 9.55 -22.34 -3.72
CA LYS A 92 11.01 -22.44 -3.52
C LYS A 92 11.68 -23.43 -4.46
N GLU A 93 11.01 -24.53 -4.79
CA GLU A 93 11.51 -25.50 -5.77
C GLU A 93 11.34 -25.03 -7.23
N PHE A 94 10.34 -24.20 -7.48
CA PHE A 94 10.03 -23.71 -8.82
C PHE A 94 10.86 -22.49 -9.21
N CYS A 95 11.04 -21.54 -8.29
CA CYS A 95 11.75 -20.29 -8.52
C CYS A 95 13.25 -20.41 -8.24
N THR A 96 14.08 -19.64 -8.95
CA THR A 96 15.50 -19.50 -8.61
C THR A 96 15.71 -18.64 -7.36
N LEU A 97 14.91 -17.59 -7.19
CA LEU A 97 14.85 -16.74 -6.01
C LEU A 97 13.38 -16.50 -5.66
N LEU A 98 13.08 -16.55 -4.38
CA LEU A 98 11.76 -16.30 -3.83
C LEU A 98 11.88 -15.36 -2.64
N TYR A 99 11.10 -14.27 -2.65
CA TYR A 99 11.05 -13.31 -1.56
C TYR A 99 9.60 -12.96 -1.21
N LYS A 100 9.35 -12.75 0.08
CA LYS A 100 8.04 -12.40 0.61
C LYS A 100 8.07 -11.02 1.27
N ILE A 101 7.03 -10.25 1.05
CA ILE A 101 6.71 -9.05 1.82
C ILE A 101 5.63 -9.48 2.83
N PRO A 102 5.81 -9.27 4.15
CA PRO A 102 6.87 -8.46 4.79
C PRO A 102 8.10 -9.22 5.29
N ASP A 103 8.25 -10.51 5.06
CA ASP A 103 9.23 -11.36 5.75
C ASP A 103 10.68 -11.06 5.32
N ASP A 104 10.93 -11.05 4.00
CA ASP A 104 12.25 -10.78 3.42
C ASP A 104 12.43 -9.29 3.08
N ILE A 105 11.36 -8.65 2.60
CA ILE A 105 11.33 -7.23 2.24
C ILE A 105 10.40 -6.53 3.24
N PRO A 106 10.86 -5.49 3.95
CA PRO A 106 10.06 -4.83 4.98
C PRO A 106 8.73 -4.25 4.45
N SER A 107 7.66 -4.39 5.23
CA SER A 107 6.34 -3.82 4.90
C SER A 107 6.32 -2.29 4.79
N LYS A 108 7.35 -1.61 5.30
CA LYS A 108 7.54 -0.15 5.16
C LYS A 108 8.15 0.29 3.84
N ILE A 109 8.30 -0.64 2.86
CA ILE A 109 8.78 -0.29 1.53
C ILE A 109 7.81 0.65 0.81
N ILE A 110 8.32 1.76 0.29
CA ILE A 110 7.58 2.75 -0.49
C ILE A 110 8.42 3.28 -1.64
N ASP A 111 7.78 3.89 -2.61
CA ASP A 111 8.44 4.63 -3.68
C ASP A 111 8.89 6.01 -3.18
N LYS A 112 10.16 6.12 -2.79
CA LYS A 112 10.76 7.36 -2.25
C LYS A 112 10.84 8.49 -3.27
N GLU A 113 10.90 8.17 -4.56
CA GLU A 113 10.90 9.17 -5.61
C GLU A 113 9.51 9.78 -5.79
N LEU A 114 8.47 8.94 -5.67
CA LEU A 114 7.08 9.36 -5.75
C LEU A 114 6.66 10.17 -4.51
N TYR A 115 7.02 9.71 -3.31
CA TYR A 115 6.63 10.31 -2.02
C TYR A 115 7.71 11.17 -1.38
N LYS A 116 8.45 11.95 -2.19
CA LYS A 116 9.48 12.88 -1.68
C LYS A 116 8.91 13.86 -0.67
N ARG A 117 9.72 14.14 0.36
CA ARG A 117 9.37 15.11 1.41
C ARG A 117 8.98 16.46 0.83
N GLN A 118 7.83 16.96 1.27
CA GLN A 118 7.29 18.25 0.84
C GLN A 118 7.67 19.36 1.82
N LYS A 119 7.80 20.58 1.30
CA LYS A 119 8.04 21.78 2.12
C LYS A 119 6.77 22.36 2.73
N ASN A 120 5.65 22.19 2.04
CA ASN A 120 4.35 22.74 2.41
C ASN A 120 3.28 21.65 2.37
N HIS A 121 2.36 21.73 3.30
CA HIS A 121 1.20 20.82 3.41
C HIS A 121 -0.08 21.66 3.46
N PRO A 122 -0.64 22.07 2.30
CA PRO A 122 -1.80 22.96 2.25
C PRO A 122 -3.10 22.30 2.76
N ILE A 123 -3.19 20.97 2.73
CA ILE A 123 -4.33 20.25 3.31
C ILE A 123 -4.03 20.06 4.80
N GLU A 124 -4.72 20.82 5.66
CA GLU A 124 -4.44 20.77 7.12
C GLU A 124 -4.79 19.40 7.72
N LYS A 125 -5.95 18.84 7.36
CA LYS A 125 -6.44 17.53 7.80
C LYS A 125 -7.09 16.80 6.65
N MET A 126 -6.97 15.47 6.63
CA MET A 126 -7.66 14.61 5.65
C MET A 126 -7.96 13.25 6.28
N PHE A 127 -9.04 12.65 5.86
CA PHE A 127 -9.38 11.28 6.21
C PHE A 127 -9.27 10.37 4.98
N PHE A 128 -8.56 9.26 5.12
CA PHE A 128 -8.51 8.16 4.16
C PHE A 128 -8.83 6.85 4.90
N PHE A 129 -10.02 6.31 4.67
CA PHE A 129 -10.44 5.10 5.38
C PHE A 129 -9.68 3.83 4.90
N GLY A 130 -9.18 3.84 3.67
CA GLY A 130 -8.53 2.77 2.94
C GLY A 130 -9.15 2.62 1.55
N ASP A 131 -8.59 1.77 0.71
CA ASP A 131 -9.16 1.50 -0.61
C ASP A 131 -10.33 0.53 -0.59
N ASP A 132 -10.53 -0.21 0.50
CA ASP A 132 -11.21 -1.48 0.59
C ASP A 132 -12.57 -1.44 1.32
N ASP A 133 -13.24 -0.29 1.35
CA ASP A 133 -14.55 -0.17 2.02
C ASP A 133 -15.73 -0.59 1.15
N TYR A 134 -15.62 -1.75 0.48
CA TYR A 134 -16.72 -2.31 -0.29
C TYR A 134 -17.94 -2.67 0.57
N ASN A 135 -17.74 -2.99 1.85
CA ASN A 135 -18.78 -3.38 2.80
C ASN A 135 -19.45 -2.21 3.51
N ASN A 136 -19.16 -0.97 3.12
CA ASN A 136 -19.79 0.24 3.69
C ASN A 136 -19.57 0.42 5.20
N ILE A 137 -18.41 0.01 5.71
CA ILE A 137 -18.08 0.12 7.14
C ILE A 137 -18.01 1.60 7.53
N LEU A 138 -17.38 2.43 6.68
CA LEU A 138 -17.29 3.87 6.92
C LEU A 138 -18.69 4.51 7.00
N LEU A 139 -19.60 4.16 6.10
CA LEU A 139 -20.97 4.68 6.14
C LEU A 139 -21.69 4.28 7.44
N ASN A 140 -21.44 3.06 7.94
CA ASN A 140 -21.99 2.64 9.24
C ASN A 140 -21.40 3.44 10.40
N LEU A 141 -20.11 3.80 10.37
CA LEU A 141 -19.47 4.65 11.37
C LEU A 141 -19.99 6.09 11.33
N CYS A 142 -20.45 6.55 10.17
CA CYS A 142 -20.99 7.89 9.98
C CYS A 142 -22.44 8.04 10.50
N LYS A 143 -23.20 6.93 10.67
CA LYS A 143 -24.59 7.00 11.12
C LYS A 143 -24.69 7.78 12.42
N ASP A 144 -25.65 8.70 12.47
CA ASP A 144 -25.92 9.57 13.62
C ASP A 144 -24.79 10.53 14.00
N SER A 145 -23.73 10.62 13.19
CA SER A 145 -22.64 11.57 13.39
C SER A 145 -22.92 12.92 12.74
N LYS A 146 -22.24 13.96 13.22
CA LYS A 146 -22.31 15.30 12.63
C LYS A 146 -21.38 15.44 11.45
N GLN A 147 -21.65 16.44 10.61
CA GLN A 147 -20.71 16.83 9.57
C GLN A 147 -19.37 17.28 10.18
N THR A 148 -18.28 16.72 9.66
CA THR A 148 -16.91 17.14 10.00
C THR A 148 -16.41 18.21 9.03
N ASN A 149 -15.38 18.95 9.42
CA ASN A 149 -14.66 19.89 8.54
C ASN A 149 -13.44 19.25 7.88
N ILE A 150 -13.40 17.93 7.78
CA ILE A 150 -12.29 17.16 7.23
C ILE A 150 -12.72 16.59 5.88
N PRO A 151 -11.94 16.75 4.79
CA PRO A 151 -12.18 16.08 3.53
C PRO A 151 -11.95 14.56 3.65
N LEU A 152 -12.77 13.79 2.93
CA LEU A 152 -12.59 12.36 2.72
C LEU A 152 -11.91 12.12 1.38
N LEU A 153 -10.79 11.39 1.37
CA LEU A 153 -10.21 10.87 0.15
C LEU A 153 -10.89 9.53 -0.18
N TRP A 154 -11.44 9.43 -1.40
CA TRP A 154 -12.16 8.25 -1.87
C TRP A 154 -11.21 7.06 -2.07
N GLY A 155 -11.67 5.87 -1.73
CA GLY A 155 -10.89 4.65 -1.92
C GLY A 155 -11.24 3.96 -3.24
N HIS A 156 -10.26 3.41 -3.94
CA HIS A 156 -10.39 2.81 -5.28
C HIS A 156 -11.43 1.67 -5.38
N TYR A 157 -11.75 1.01 -4.29
CA TYR A 157 -12.74 -0.08 -4.25
C TYR A 157 -13.99 0.28 -3.44
N PHE A 158 -14.21 1.56 -3.15
CA PHE A 158 -15.46 1.98 -2.55
C PHE A 158 -16.63 1.68 -3.47
N PHE A 159 -17.78 1.40 -2.88
CA PHE A 159 -18.98 1.12 -3.66
C PHE A 159 -19.47 2.40 -4.35
N LEU A 160 -19.51 2.38 -5.69
CA LEU A 160 -20.05 3.47 -6.50
C LEU A 160 -21.51 3.75 -6.09
N GLY A 161 -21.77 4.95 -5.65
CA GLY A 161 -23.08 5.36 -5.13
C GLY A 161 -23.08 5.77 -3.66
N ASN A 162 -22.12 5.32 -2.87
CA ASN A 162 -21.97 5.74 -1.48
C ASN A 162 -21.46 7.18 -1.33
N GLU A 163 -20.91 7.77 -2.38
CA GLU A 163 -20.45 9.16 -2.38
C GLU A 163 -21.55 10.11 -1.90
N LYS A 164 -22.78 9.97 -2.43
CA LYS A 164 -23.93 10.78 -2.02
C LYS A 164 -24.34 10.57 -0.56
N GLU A 165 -24.15 9.38 -0.04
CA GLU A 165 -24.49 9.03 1.34
C GLU A 165 -23.39 9.47 2.30
N LEU A 166 -22.12 9.51 1.88
CA LEU A 166 -20.99 9.95 2.71
C LEU A 166 -20.76 11.46 2.65
N SER A 167 -21.06 12.12 1.52
CA SER A 167 -20.82 13.56 1.34
C SER A 167 -21.43 14.46 2.43
N PRO A 168 -22.59 14.16 3.08
CA PRO A 168 -23.11 14.97 4.16
C PRO A 168 -22.23 14.99 5.42
N TYR A 169 -21.35 14.02 5.59
CA TYR A 169 -20.53 13.86 6.80
C TYR A 169 -19.14 14.48 6.68
N PHE A 170 -18.68 14.80 5.47
CA PHE A 170 -17.35 15.36 5.22
C PHE A 170 -17.43 16.75 4.61
N SER A 171 -16.35 17.53 4.71
CA SER A 171 -16.33 18.87 4.11
C SER A 171 -16.35 18.83 2.58
N GLU A 172 -15.71 17.82 2.00
CA GLU A 172 -15.66 17.48 0.58
C GLU A 172 -15.24 16.02 0.40
N ILE A 173 -15.49 15.47 -0.79
CA ILE A 173 -14.96 14.18 -1.23
C ILE A 173 -13.87 14.48 -2.28
N LEU A 174 -12.66 13.96 -2.04
CA LEU A 174 -11.55 13.98 -3.00
C LEU A 174 -11.58 12.65 -3.77
N GLU A 175 -11.35 12.71 -5.06
CA GLU A 175 -11.41 11.52 -5.93
C GLU A 175 -10.22 10.59 -5.72
N GLU A 176 -10.36 9.33 -6.07
CA GLU A 176 -9.29 8.34 -5.94
C GLU A 176 -8.06 8.64 -6.79
N GLU A 177 -8.22 9.31 -7.91
CA GLU A 177 -7.13 9.76 -8.79
C GLU A 177 -6.26 10.84 -8.13
N ASP A 178 -6.80 11.56 -7.16
CA ASP A 178 -6.06 12.56 -6.38
C ASP A 178 -5.24 11.96 -5.24
N TYR A 179 -5.22 10.62 -5.09
CA TYR A 179 -4.59 9.94 -3.94
C TYR A 179 -3.15 10.40 -3.70
N ILE A 180 -2.28 10.26 -4.70
CA ILE A 180 -0.85 10.56 -4.55
C ILE A 180 -0.63 12.03 -4.19
N ASP A 181 -1.32 12.92 -4.88
CA ASP A 181 -1.21 14.36 -4.67
C ASP A 181 -1.75 14.78 -3.31
N SER A 182 -2.84 14.18 -2.87
CA SER A 182 -3.46 14.43 -1.56
C SER A 182 -2.56 13.96 -0.42
N ILE A 183 -1.96 12.76 -0.52
CA ILE A 183 -1.00 12.26 0.48
C ILE A 183 0.24 13.16 0.58
N LYS A 184 0.75 13.67 -0.53
CA LYS A 184 1.87 14.63 -0.54
C LYS A 184 1.53 15.95 0.15
N LYS A 185 0.29 16.40 0.03
CA LYS A 185 -0.16 17.73 0.46
C LYS A 185 -0.75 17.77 1.88
N VAL A 186 -1.06 16.62 2.47
CA VAL A 186 -1.70 16.56 3.79
C VAL A 186 -0.72 16.76 4.94
N LYS A 187 -1.09 17.59 5.92
CA LYS A 187 -0.33 17.79 7.16
C LYS A 187 -0.68 16.75 8.22
N TYR A 188 -1.95 16.59 8.52
CA TYR A 188 -2.46 15.60 9.48
C TYR A 188 -3.38 14.63 8.76
N LEU A 189 -2.96 13.38 8.65
CA LEU A 189 -3.72 12.32 8.00
C LEU A 189 -4.33 11.39 9.03
N LEU A 190 -5.63 11.18 8.97
CA LEU A 190 -6.30 10.05 9.61
C LEU A 190 -6.42 8.94 8.56
N SER A 191 -5.86 7.77 8.80
CA SER A 191 -5.92 6.69 7.81
C SER A 191 -6.17 5.32 8.43
N GLY A 192 -7.01 4.51 7.76
CA GLY A 192 -7.19 3.09 8.04
C GLY A 192 -6.16 2.18 7.35
N SER A 193 -5.24 2.72 6.54
CA SER A 193 -4.15 1.99 5.90
C SER A 193 -2.81 2.35 6.56
N LEU A 194 -2.07 1.33 7.02
CA LEU A 194 -0.72 1.51 7.56
C LEU A 194 0.26 1.95 6.45
N ASN A 195 0.12 1.40 5.24
CA ASN A 195 0.95 1.77 4.10
C ASN A 195 0.81 3.27 3.79
N THR A 196 -0.41 3.78 3.72
CA THR A 196 -0.70 5.21 3.52
C THR A 196 -0.12 6.09 4.64
N CYS A 197 -0.12 5.60 5.89
CA CYS A 197 0.55 6.31 6.98
C CYS A 197 2.05 6.45 6.72
N ILE A 198 2.72 5.40 6.20
CA ILE A 198 4.16 5.44 5.89
C ILE A 198 4.44 6.40 4.74
N GLU A 199 3.63 6.38 3.69
CA GLU A 199 3.72 7.31 2.56
C GLU A 199 3.59 8.78 3.02
N ALA A 200 2.63 9.05 3.91
CA ALA A 200 2.45 10.39 4.48
C ALA A 200 3.66 10.81 5.35
N ILE A 201 4.24 9.90 6.15
CA ILE A 201 5.46 10.18 6.94
C ILE A 201 6.62 10.57 6.00
N GLU A 202 6.82 9.82 4.91
CA GLU A 202 7.86 10.10 3.92
C GLU A 202 7.71 11.51 3.33
N CYS A 203 6.49 11.89 3.00
CA CYS A 203 6.16 13.24 2.52
C CYS A 203 6.37 14.33 3.60
N GLY A 204 6.54 13.98 4.86
CA GLY A 204 6.66 14.90 6.00
C GLY A 204 5.33 15.20 6.70
N GLY A 205 4.26 14.50 6.35
CA GLY A 205 2.97 14.54 7.03
C GLY A 205 2.99 13.87 8.40
N LYS A 206 1.90 13.99 9.12
CA LYS A 206 1.70 13.51 10.49
C LYS A 206 0.47 12.59 10.56
N PRO A 207 0.61 11.30 10.23
CA PRO A 207 -0.52 10.38 10.22
C PRO A 207 -0.89 9.89 11.62
N VAL A 208 -2.19 9.57 11.77
CA VAL A 208 -2.76 8.79 12.88
C VAL A 208 -3.45 7.58 12.26
N LEU A 209 -3.09 6.39 12.71
CA LEU A 209 -3.69 5.16 12.20
C LEU A 209 -5.04 4.90 12.89
N LEU A 210 -6.11 4.85 12.10
CA LEU A 210 -7.40 4.32 12.52
C LEU A 210 -7.34 2.79 12.47
N ARG A 211 -7.40 2.15 13.63
CA ARG A 211 -7.43 0.69 13.73
C ARG A 211 -8.84 0.19 13.46
N ARG A 212 -9.04 -0.39 12.31
CA ARG A 212 -10.28 -1.03 11.88
C ARG A 212 -10.34 -2.45 12.44
N ASP A 213 -11.53 -2.92 12.81
CA ASP A 213 -11.73 -4.27 13.37
C ASP A 213 -11.73 -5.36 12.28
N ASP A 214 -11.91 -4.97 11.02
CA ASP A 214 -11.91 -5.84 9.84
C ASP A 214 -10.52 -5.97 9.18
N LYS A 215 -9.45 -5.40 9.79
CA LYS A 215 -8.07 -5.46 9.27
C LYS A 215 -7.07 -5.93 10.30
N GLU A 216 -6.10 -6.69 9.81
CA GLU A 216 -4.87 -6.97 10.54
C GLU A 216 -3.79 -5.94 10.21
N TYR A 217 -2.93 -5.66 11.19
CA TYR A 217 -1.86 -4.67 11.06
C TYR A 217 -0.53 -5.25 11.53
N ASP A 218 0.56 -4.81 10.92
CA ASP A 218 1.91 -5.08 11.40
C ASP A 218 2.17 -4.33 12.73
N GLU A 219 1.90 -5.01 13.84
CA GLU A 219 2.05 -4.47 15.20
C GLU A 219 3.51 -4.13 15.52
N SER A 220 4.46 -4.85 14.94
CA SER A 220 5.88 -4.60 15.16
C SER A 220 6.30 -3.28 14.52
N LEU A 221 5.83 -3.02 13.32
CA LEU A 221 6.08 -1.77 12.60
C LEU A 221 5.39 -0.57 13.25
N ILE A 222 4.13 -0.71 13.70
CA ILE A 222 3.43 0.34 14.44
C ILE A 222 4.22 0.77 15.69
N LYS A 223 4.75 -0.21 16.44
CA LYS A 223 5.58 0.03 17.63
C LYS A 223 6.93 0.65 17.27
N GLU A 224 7.60 0.14 16.24
CA GLU A 224 8.89 0.67 15.75
C GLU A 224 8.76 2.15 15.39
N LEU A 225 7.69 2.51 14.67
CA LEU A 225 7.43 3.88 14.23
C LEU A 225 6.98 4.79 15.37
N HIS A 226 6.54 4.27 16.51
CA HIS A 226 5.79 5.02 17.53
C HIS A 226 4.55 5.70 16.91
N LEU A 227 3.90 5.03 15.94
CA LEU A 227 2.77 5.58 15.20
C LEU A 227 1.57 5.74 16.14
N PRO A 228 0.97 6.93 16.29
CA PRO A 228 -0.23 7.09 17.08
C PRO A 228 -1.40 6.36 16.44
N THR A 229 -2.17 5.66 17.25
CA THR A 229 -3.31 4.86 16.80
C THR A 229 -4.59 5.25 17.54
N ILE A 230 -5.73 5.15 16.87
CA ILE A 230 -7.05 5.31 17.47
C ILE A 230 -7.99 4.19 17.06
N LYS A 231 -9.03 3.99 17.87
CA LYS A 231 -10.22 3.20 17.58
C LYS A 231 -11.44 4.01 17.95
N GLY A 232 -12.54 3.79 17.26
CA GLY A 232 -13.83 4.40 17.59
C GLY A 232 -14.98 3.64 16.95
N SER A 233 -16.16 3.80 17.50
CA SER A 233 -17.40 3.18 17.05
C SER A 233 -18.28 4.11 16.23
N THR A 234 -17.99 5.41 16.24
CA THR A 234 -18.67 6.45 15.45
C THR A 234 -17.67 7.43 14.87
N LEU A 235 -18.05 8.11 13.77
CA LEU A 235 -17.20 9.15 13.16
C LEU A 235 -16.88 10.28 14.17
N ASP A 236 -17.86 10.74 14.94
CA ASP A 236 -17.64 11.80 15.93
C ASP A 236 -16.57 11.42 16.96
N GLU A 237 -16.63 10.21 17.51
CA GLU A 237 -15.61 9.69 18.44
C GLU A 237 -14.21 9.62 17.81
N ILE A 238 -14.14 9.13 16.59
CA ILE A 238 -12.90 9.01 15.83
C ILE A 238 -12.26 10.39 15.60
N ILE A 239 -13.05 11.37 15.16
CA ILE A 239 -12.58 12.73 14.90
C ILE A 239 -12.15 13.43 16.19
N GLU A 240 -12.89 13.26 17.29
CA GLU A 240 -12.51 13.85 18.60
C GLU A 240 -11.14 13.29 19.07
N LYS A 241 -10.94 11.98 18.98
CA LYS A 241 -9.66 11.35 19.33
C LYS A 241 -8.53 11.82 18.41
N PHE A 242 -8.78 11.91 17.11
CA PHE A 242 -7.83 12.42 16.15
C PHE A 242 -7.42 13.86 16.48
N ASP A 243 -8.39 14.74 16.72
CA ASP A 243 -8.15 16.13 17.09
C ASP A 243 -7.39 16.28 18.42
N SER A 244 -7.60 15.37 19.36
CA SER A 244 -6.83 15.34 20.61
C SER A 244 -5.37 15.00 20.37
N ILE A 245 -5.08 14.00 19.52
CA ILE A 245 -3.70 13.58 19.21
C ILE A 245 -2.95 14.68 18.46
N ILE A 246 -3.56 15.32 17.46
CA ILE A 246 -2.86 16.31 16.64
C ILE A 246 -2.49 17.58 17.40
N LYS A 247 -3.19 17.91 18.50
CA LYS A 247 -2.83 19.05 19.38
C LYS A 247 -1.45 18.88 20.01
N ASN A 248 -1.07 17.64 20.34
CA ASN A 248 0.21 17.28 20.93
C ASN A 248 0.79 16.08 20.20
N TYR A 249 0.99 16.21 18.89
CA TYR A 249 1.39 15.10 18.02
C TYR A 249 2.73 14.49 18.48
N PRO A 250 2.80 13.19 18.74
CA PRO A 250 4.00 12.53 19.22
C PRO A 250 5.11 12.55 18.16
N LYS A 251 6.35 12.38 18.62
CA LYS A 251 7.49 12.22 17.71
C LYS A 251 7.44 10.81 17.10
N ILE A 252 7.37 10.76 15.78
CA ILE A 252 7.50 9.53 15.01
C ILE A 252 8.98 9.11 14.96
N ASN A 253 9.22 7.82 15.14
CA ASN A 253 10.53 7.21 14.98
C ASN A 253 10.63 6.59 13.58
N TYR A 254 10.82 7.41 12.57
CA TYR A 254 10.94 6.93 11.19
C TYR A 254 12.38 6.94 10.74
N SER A 255 12.86 5.76 10.34
CA SER A 255 14.18 5.58 9.76
C SER A 255 14.05 4.98 8.36
N HIS A 256 14.71 5.58 7.41
CA HIS A 256 14.81 5.07 6.03
C HIS A 256 15.70 3.83 5.88
N ASN A 257 16.31 3.36 6.98
CA ASN A 257 17.27 2.27 6.94
C ASN A 257 16.54 0.91 6.93
N TYR A 258 16.17 0.47 5.73
CA TYR A 258 15.91 -0.93 5.47
C TYR A 258 16.82 -1.36 4.31
N ASP A 259 17.49 -2.48 4.51
CA ASP A 259 18.43 -3.02 3.51
C ASP A 259 17.66 -3.88 2.50
N ILE A 260 17.12 -3.20 1.48
CA ILE A 260 16.60 -3.88 0.28
C ILE A 260 17.68 -4.01 -0.81
N ASP A 261 18.75 -3.25 -0.70
CA ASP A 261 19.77 -3.18 -1.75
C ASP A 261 20.46 -4.53 -1.96
N SER A 262 20.65 -5.31 -0.90
CA SER A 262 21.18 -6.67 -0.98
C SER A 262 20.29 -7.60 -1.83
N ILE A 263 18.97 -7.52 -1.66
CA ILE A 263 17.99 -8.30 -2.42
C ILE A 263 17.97 -7.84 -3.88
N ILE A 264 17.85 -6.54 -4.13
CA ILE A 264 17.86 -5.98 -5.50
C ILE A 264 19.12 -6.33 -6.24
N ASN A 265 20.29 -6.21 -5.59
CA ASN A 265 21.58 -6.59 -6.19
C ASN A 265 21.66 -8.10 -6.46
N SER A 266 21.19 -8.96 -5.55
CA SER A 266 21.14 -10.41 -5.75
C SER A 266 20.32 -10.78 -6.99
N ILE A 267 19.15 -10.18 -7.16
CA ILE A 267 18.27 -10.36 -8.32
C ILE A 267 18.98 -9.89 -9.60
N SER A 268 19.56 -8.68 -9.57
CA SER A 268 20.24 -8.10 -10.73
C SER A 268 21.41 -8.97 -11.21
N VAL A 269 22.28 -9.39 -10.29
CA VAL A 269 23.43 -10.28 -10.60
C VAL A 269 22.94 -11.61 -11.18
N ARG A 270 21.85 -12.18 -10.66
CA ARG A 270 21.31 -13.44 -11.17
C ARG A 270 20.80 -13.30 -12.61
N ILE A 271 20.09 -12.21 -12.91
CA ILE A 271 19.58 -11.93 -14.26
C ILE A 271 20.74 -11.70 -15.24
N GLU A 272 21.75 -10.91 -14.85
CA GLU A 272 22.93 -10.68 -15.70
C GLU A 272 23.71 -11.95 -16.01
N THR A 273 23.89 -12.81 -15.00
CA THR A 273 24.54 -14.12 -15.17
C THR A 273 23.78 -15.00 -16.15
N TYR A 274 22.45 -15.05 -16.01
CA TYR A 274 21.59 -15.80 -16.93
C TYR A 274 21.69 -15.28 -18.36
N ARG A 275 21.66 -13.96 -18.56
CA ARG A 275 21.80 -13.34 -19.88
C ARG A 275 23.13 -13.72 -20.56
N LYS A 276 24.24 -13.75 -19.79
CA LYS A 276 25.57 -14.15 -20.32
C LYS A 276 25.67 -15.62 -20.71
N LEU A 277 24.85 -16.50 -20.14
CA LEU A 277 24.87 -17.95 -20.44
C LEU A 277 23.96 -18.32 -21.63
N THR A 278 23.02 -17.43 -21.99
CA THR A 278 22.02 -17.68 -23.05
C THR A 278 22.36 -16.99 -24.38
N PHE A 279 23.43 -16.20 -24.41
CA PHE A 279 24.04 -15.59 -25.62
C PHE A 279 25.46 -16.09 -25.81
#